data_e6ff32aeacee22bdda40e51f5bc383b3
#
_entry.id   e6ff32aeacee22bdda40e51f5bc383b3
#
_cell.length_a   1.000
_cell.length_b   1.000
_cell.length_c   1.000
_cell.angle_alpha   90.00
_cell.angle_beta   90.00
_cell.angle_gamma   90.00
#
_symmetry.space_group_name_H-M   'P 1'
#
loop_
_entity.id
_entity.type
_entity.pdbx_description
1 polymer ?
#
loop_
_entity_poly.entity_id
_entity_poly.type
_entity_poly.pdbx_seq_one_letter_code
_entity_poly.pdbx_strand_id
1 'polypeptide(L)'
;MSVALHLENLNVSYGAIQALRGVDVTVNQGEIVTLIGANGVGKSTLLRAASGLVRAKSGRVEFLGEDISRQSIASIVSRGLIHCPEGRRIFANMTVKENLELGAYLRSDKQGIADDYERALTYFPRLRERLAQSAGTLSGGEQQMLAIGRSLMSRPKLLMLDEPSLGLAPILVQEIFRIIVTINAESGTSILLVEQNANQALGVANRAYVLETGTITLSGNAAELKSNPDVQKAYLGHG
;
A
#
# COMPACT_ATOMS: atom_id res chain seq x y z
N MET A 1 -21.55 2.50 -1.93
CA MET A 1 -20.36 1.64 -2.16
C MET A 1 -20.08 0.90 -0.86
N SER A 2 -19.70 -0.37 -0.93
CA SER A 2 -19.36 -1.16 0.27
C SER A 2 -17.95 -0.81 0.74
N VAL A 3 -17.74 -0.77 2.06
CA VAL A 3 -16.45 -0.45 2.67
C VAL A 3 -15.53 -1.67 2.61
N ALA A 4 -14.28 -1.47 2.17
CA ALA A 4 -13.23 -2.47 2.23
C ALA A 4 -12.45 -2.39 3.55
N LEU A 5 -12.02 -1.19 3.95
CA LEU A 5 -11.29 -0.94 5.19
C LEU A 5 -11.88 0.26 5.92
N HIS A 6 -12.09 0.13 7.21
CA HIS A 6 -12.43 1.23 8.09
C HIS A 6 -11.55 1.23 9.33
N LEU A 7 -10.80 2.30 9.51
CA LEU A 7 -10.05 2.60 10.71
C LEU A 7 -10.87 3.62 11.50
N GLU A 8 -11.30 3.25 12.71
CA GLU A 8 -12.17 4.06 13.55
C GLU A 8 -11.41 4.51 14.81
N ASN A 9 -11.27 5.82 14.98
CA ASN A 9 -10.67 6.47 16.14
C ASN A 9 -9.33 5.82 16.58
N LEU A 10 -8.46 5.55 15.59
CA LEU A 10 -7.27 4.74 15.79
C LEU A 10 -6.19 5.52 16.54
N ASN A 11 -5.76 5.00 17.68
CA ASN A 11 -4.71 5.58 18.53
C ASN A 11 -3.54 4.62 18.65
N VAL A 12 -2.34 5.06 18.27
CA VAL A 12 -1.12 4.25 18.32
C VAL A 12 -0.01 5.02 19.03
N SER A 13 0.72 4.34 19.92
CA SER A 13 1.86 4.92 20.64
C SER A 13 3.06 3.98 20.63
N TYR A 14 4.25 4.54 20.57
CA TYR A 14 5.53 3.87 20.77
C TYR A 14 6.15 4.43 22.06
N GLY A 15 5.99 3.71 23.17
CA GLY A 15 6.35 4.23 24.49
C GLY A 15 5.57 5.50 24.82
N ALA A 16 6.27 6.59 25.07
CA ALA A 16 5.68 7.90 25.39
C ALA A 16 5.23 8.69 24.13
N ILE A 17 5.65 8.28 22.93
CA ILE A 17 5.36 9.00 21.69
C ILE A 17 4.04 8.49 21.11
N GLN A 18 3.04 9.36 21.06
CA GLN A 18 1.78 9.06 20.38
C GLN A 18 1.90 9.38 18.88
N ALA A 19 1.97 8.33 18.07
CA ALA A 19 2.15 8.42 16.62
C ALA A 19 0.85 8.64 15.85
N LEU A 20 -0.28 8.10 16.35
CA LEU A 20 -1.62 8.35 15.80
C LEU A 20 -2.57 8.76 16.91
N ARG A 21 -3.46 9.72 16.63
CA ARG A 21 -4.35 10.38 17.58
C ARG A 21 -5.76 10.44 17.04
N GLY A 22 -6.57 9.40 17.30
CA GLY A 22 -7.96 9.36 16.89
C GLY A 22 -8.14 9.42 15.37
N VAL A 23 -7.36 8.62 14.64
CA VAL A 23 -7.37 8.66 13.16
C VAL A 23 -8.53 7.83 12.62
N ASP A 24 -9.32 8.46 11.73
CA ASP A 24 -10.41 7.83 10.97
C ASP A 24 -10.05 7.82 9.49
N VAL A 25 -10.03 6.62 8.88
CA VAL A 25 -9.77 6.42 7.44
C VAL A 25 -10.69 5.34 6.91
N THR A 26 -11.33 5.60 5.78
CA THR A 26 -12.19 4.64 5.08
C THR A 26 -11.70 4.44 3.66
N VAL A 27 -11.63 3.19 3.21
CA VAL A 27 -11.38 2.79 1.82
C VAL A 27 -12.58 1.97 1.37
N ASN A 28 -13.24 2.37 0.27
CA ASN A 28 -14.31 1.59 -0.33
C ASN A 28 -13.77 0.49 -1.23
N GLN A 29 -14.60 -0.52 -1.52
CA GLN A 29 -14.22 -1.58 -2.46
C GLN A 29 -13.98 -1.01 -3.86
N GLY A 30 -12.86 -1.41 -4.48
CA GLY A 30 -12.44 -0.94 -5.78
C GLY A 30 -11.94 0.51 -5.83
N GLU A 31 -11.80 1.18 -4.69
CA GLU A 31 -11.33 2.57 -4.59
C GLU A 31 -9.80 2.64 -4.43
N ILE A 32 -9.18 3.62 -5.04
CA ILE A 32 -7.81 4.05 -4.72
C ILE A 32 -7.92 5.24 -3.77
N VAL A 33 -7.46 5.05 -2.53
CA VAL A 33 -7.35 6.11 -1.53
C VAL A 33 -5.88 6.39 -1.26
N THR A 34 -5.51 7.66 -1.16
CA THR A 34 -4.16 8.04 -0.75
C THR A 34 -4.14 8.74 0.59
N LEU A 35 -3.08 8.45 1.38
CA LEU A 35 -2.73 9.18 2.59
C LEU A 35 -1.43 9.94 2.33
N ILE A 36 -1.49 11.25 2.31
CA ILE A 36 -0.35 12.13 2.12
C ILE A 36 0.05 12.82 3.43
N GLY A 37 1.30 13.21 3.55
CA GLY A 37 1.84 13.90 4.72
C GLY A 37 3.36 13.84 4.73
N ALA A 38 4.00 14.69 5.54
CA ALA A 38 5.45 14.73 5.69
C ALA A 38 6.01 13.41 6.29
N ASN A 39 7.33 13.26 6.26
CA ASN A 39 7.97 12.10 6.90
C ASN A 39 7.83 12.17 8.42
N GLY A 40 7.59 11.00 9.04
CA GLY A 40 7.47 10.88 10.49
C GLY A 40 6.11 11.28 11.08
N VAL A 41 5.12 11.68 10.28
CA VAL A 41 3.80 12.09 10.80
C VAL A 41 2.88 10.93 11.19
N GLY A 42 3.28 9.67 10.92
CA GLY A 42 2.50 8.48 11.30
C GLY A 42 1.96 7.64 10.14
N LYS A 43 2.25 7.97 8.87
CA LYS A 43 1.75 7.25 7.68
C LYS A 43 2.01 5.74 7.73
N SER A 44 3.28 5.32 7.84
CA SER A 44 3.63 3.89 7.94
C SER A 44 3.11 3.24 9.23
N THR A 45 2.95 4.02 10.30
CA THR A 45 2.33 3.52 11.55
C THR A 45 0.88 3.15 11.33
N LEU A 46 0.13 3.92 10.54
CA LEU A 46 -1.25 3.62 10.18
C LEU A 46 -1.35 2.29 9.42
N LEU A 47 -0.50 2.09 8.40
CA LEU A 47 -0.48 0.82 7.65
C LEU A 47 -0.07 -0.37 8.53
N ARG A 48 0.91 -0.18 9.41
CA ARG A 48 1.34 -1.22 10.38
C ARG A 48 0.23 -1.57 11.37
N ALA A 49 -0.55 -0.59 11.81
CA ALA A 49 -1.69 -0.84 12.68
C ALA A 49 -2.81 -1.57 11.94
N ALA A 50 -3.14 -1.15 10.72
CA ALA A 50 -4.14 -1.80 9.86
C ALA A 50 -3.78 -3.25 9.53
N SER A 51 -2.48 -3.56 9.33
CA SER A 51 -1.99 -4.92 9.04
C SER A 51 -1.72 -5.78 10.28
N GLY A 52 -1.97 -5.27 11.49
CA GLY A 52 -1.74 -6.00 12.74
C GLY A 52 -0.27 -6.11 13.16
N LEU A 53 0.67 -5.45 12.44
CA LEU A 53 2.09 -5.39 12.79
C LEU A 53 2.36 -4.54 14.05
N VAL A 54 1.50 -3.58 14.33
CA VAL A 54 1.51 -2.76 15.54
C VAL A 54 0.11 -2.76 16.13
N ARG A 55 -0.01 -3.00 17.43
CA ARG A 55 -1.31 -2.94 18.11
C ARG A 55 -1.68 -1.50 18.43
N ALA A 56 -2.90 -1.13 18.05
CA ALA A 56 -3.49 0.11 18.47
C ALA A 56 -3.74 0.10 20.00
N LYS A 57 -3.55 1.25 20.64
CA LYS A 57 -3.88 1.45 22.07
C LYS A 57 -5.40 1.51 22.28
N SER A 58 -6.10 2.11 21.33
CA SER A 58 -7.57 2.16 21.24
C SER A 58 -8.00 2.42 19.81
N GLY A 59 -9.29 2.31 19.55
CA GLY A 59 -9.88 2.36 18.22
C GLY A 59 -10.09 0.96 17.65
N ARG A 60 -10.57 0.91 16.40
CA ARG A 60 -10.99 -0.32 15.74
C ARG A 60 -10.48 -0.36 14.30
N VAL A 61 -10.18 -1.55 13.83
CA VAL A 61 -9.84 -1.85 12.43
C VAL A 61 -10.86 -2.84 11.91
N GLU A 62 -11.69 -2.41 10.97
CA GLU A 62 -12.64 -3.28 10.26
C GLU A 62 -12.17 -3.51 8.83
N PHE A 63 -12.18 -4.77 8.41
CA PHE A 63 -11.89 -5.17 7.04
C PHE A 63 -13.03 -6.03 6.50
N LEU A 64 -13.66 -5.57 5.41
CA LEU A 64 -14.83 -6.20 4.79
C LEU A 64 -15.97 -6.47 5.78
N GLY A 65 -16.21 -5.54 6.72
CA GLY A 65 -17.25 -5.61 7.73
C GLY A 65 -16.91 -6.46 8.96
N GLU A 66 -15.71 -7.03 9.03
CA GLU A 66 -15.24 -7.78 10.19
C GLU A 66 -14.19 -7.02 10.99
N ASP A 67 -14.29 -7.06 12.31
CA ASP A 67 -13.27 -6.51 13.22
C ASP A 67 -12.01 -7.39 13.21
N ILE A 68 -10.92 -6.81 12.73
CA ILE A 68 -9.60 -7.47 12.65
C ILE A 68 -8.59 -6.93 13.66
N SER A 69 -9.00 -6.01 14.54
CA SER A 69 -8.11 -5.30 15.49
C SER A 69 -7.24 -6.21 16.35
N ARG A 70 -7.70 -7.44 16.61
CA ARG A 70 -7.02 -8.44 17.46
C ARG A 70 -6.65 -9.73 16.73
N GLN A 71 -6.86 -9.78 15.42
CA GLN A 71 -6.53 -10.93 14.58
C GLN A 71 -5.00 -11.10 14.46
N SER A 72 -4.56 -12.34 14.17
CA SER A 72 -3.17 -12.59 13.82
C SER A 72 -2.85 -12.06 12.43
N ILE A 73 -1.59 -11.70 12.18
CA ILE A 73 -1.13 -11.23 10.86
C ILE A 73 -1.48 -12.26 9.77
N ALA A 74 -1.27 -13.55 10.03
CA ALA A 74 -1.58 -14.62 9.09
C ALA A 74 -3.08 -14.65 8.75
N SER A 75 -3.98 -14.45 9.75
CA SER A 75 -5.42 -14.36 9.54
C SER A 75 -5.79 -13.12 8.70
N ILE A 76 -5.16 -11.97 8.97
CA ILE A 76 -5.39 -10.73 8.21
C ILE A 76 -4.97 -10.92 6.74
N VAL A 77 -3.79 -11.48 6.50
CA VAL A 77 -3.27 -11.75 5.14
C VAL A 77 -4.16 -12.76 4.41
N SER A 78 -4.58 -13.84 5.05
CA SER A 78 -5.46 -14.86 4.42
C SER A 78 -6.84 -14.31 4.03
N ARG A 79 -7.30 -13.22 4.65
CA ARG A 79 -8.53 -12.51 4.28
C ARG A 79 -8.36 -11.60 3.06
N GLY A 80 -7.11 -11.31 2.66
CA GLY A 80 -6.76 -10.51 1.51
C GLY A 80 -6.40 -9.04 1.81
N LEU A 81 -6.09 -8.68 3.06
CA LEU A 81 -5.50 -7.40 3.40
C LEU A 81 -3.98 -7.55 3.36
N ILE A 82 -3.36 -6.99 2.33
CA ILE A 82 -1.94 -7.18 2.05
C ILE A 82 -1.20 -5.84 2.20
N HIS A 83 -0.10 -5.87 2.94
CA HIS A 83 0.76 -4.71 3.15
C HIS A 83 2.10 -4.92 2.44
N CYS A 84 2.41 -4.05 1.48
CA CYS A 84 3.73 -3.91 0.87
C CYS A 84 4.46 -2.76 1.58
N PRO A 85 5.37 -3.07 2.52
CA PRO A 85 6.00 -2.05 3.35
C PRO A 85 7.09 -1.29 2.60
N GLU A 86 7.45 -0.12 3.13
CA GLU A 86 8.60 0.67 2.71
C GLU A 86 9.91 -0.14 2.74
N GLY A 87 10.86 0.23 1.87
CA GLY A 87 12.18 -0.38 1.79
C GLY A 87 12.20 -1.71 1.05
N ARG A 88 11.19 -1.95 0.18
CA ARG A 88 11.09 -3.08 -0.76
C ARG A 88 10.93 -4.45 -0.08
N ARG A 89 11.66 -4.72 1.01
CA ARG A 89 11.60 -5.94 1.84
C ARG A 89 11.56 -7.24 1.03
N ILE A 90 12.38 -7.31 -0.03
CA ILE A 90 12.60 -8.54 -0.80
C ILE A 90 13.52 -9.50 -0.04
N PHE A 91 13.47 -10.78 -0.39
CA PHE A 91 14.41 -11.79 0.08
C PHE A 91 15.61 -11.81 -0.87
N ALA A 92 16.65 -11.04 -0.53
CA ALA A 92 17.79 -10.76 -1.41
C ALA A 92 18.55 -12.01 -1.87
N ASN A 93 18.61 -13.06 -1.03
CA ASN A 93 19.30 -14.32 -1.31
C ASN A 93 18.45 -15.33 -2.12
N MET A 94 17.17 -15.02 -2.35
CA MET A 94 16.27 -15.81 -3.17
C MET A 94 16.22 -15.25 -4.59
N THR A 95 15.86 -16.08 -5.56
CA THR A 95 15.62 -15.67 -6.93
C THR A 95 14.36 -14.80 -7.03
N VAL A 96 14.18 -14.10 -8.15
CA VAL A 96 12.94 -13.38 -8.49
C VAL A 96 11.73 -14.33 -8.44
N LYS A 97 11.86 -15.52 -9.05
CA LYS A 97 10.81 -16.54 -9.05
C LYS A 97 10.42 -16.94 -7.63
N GLU A 98 11.38 -17.33 -6.80
CA GLU A 98 11.12 -17.74 -5.41
C GLU A 98 10.48 -16.63 -4.57
N ASN A 99 10.90 -15.37 -4.77
CA ASN A 99 10.25 -14.23 -4.12
C ASN A 99 8.77 -14.11 -4.51
N LEU A 100 8.43 -14.28 -5.79
CA LEU A 100 7.04 -14.24 -6.25
C LEU A 100 6.24 -15.41 -5.65
N GLU A 101 6.75 -16.63 -5.76
CA GLU A 101 6.09 -17.85 -5.24
C GLU A 101 5.82 -17.75 -3.73
N LEU A 102 6.74 -17.15 -2.96
CA LEU A 102 6.57 -16.94 -1.52
C LEU A 102 5.37 -16.02 -1.21
N GLY A 103 5.01 -15.11 -2.11
CA GLY A 103 3.80 -14.28 -1.96
C GLY A 103 2.51 -15.08 -1.89
N ALA A 104 2.48 -16.30 -2.43
CA ALA A 104 1.34 -17.21 -2.39
C ALA A 104 1.40 -18.23 -1.23
N TYR A 105 2.31 -18.08 -0.26
CA TYR A 105 2.60 -19.07 0.79
C TYR A 105 1.36 -19.55 1.57
N LEU A 106 0.38 -18.69 1.80
CA LEU A 106 -0.86 -19.03 2.52
C LEU A 106 -1.97 -19.60 1.62
N ARG A 107 -1.69 -19.80 0.32
CA ARG A 107 -2.67 -20.25 -0.67
C ARG A 107 -2.44 -21.70 -1.06
N SER A 108 -3.52 -22.38 -1.49
CA SER A 108 -3.49 -23.78 -1.97
C SER A 108 -4.14 -23.96 -3.34
N ASP A 109 -4.72 -22.90 -3.92
CA ASP A 109 -5.40 -22.92 -5.22
C ASP A 109 -4.39 -22.86 -6.38
N LYS A 110 -3.84 -24.01 -6.76
CA LYS A 110 -2.73 -24.12 -7.73
C LYS A 110 -2.98 -23.35 -9.04
N GLN A 111 -4.18 -23.49 -9.64
CA GLN A 111 -4.51 -22.78 -10.88
C GLN A 111 -4.54 -21.27 -10.66
N GLY A 112 -5.19 -20.79 -9.61
CA GLY A 112 -5.24 -19.37 -9.30
C GLY A 112 -3.87 -18.77 -8.98
N ILE A 113 -2.96 -19.54 -8.36
CA ILE A 113 -1.57 -19.12 -8.14
C ILE A 113 -0.84 -18.98 -9.46
N ALA A 114 -1.01 -19.93 -10.40
CA ALA A 114 -0.39 -19.86 -11.73
C ALA A 114 -0.92 -18.66 -12.54
N ASP A 115 -2.23 -18.39 -12.50
CA ASP A 115 -2.84 -17.24 -13.17
C ASP A 115 -2.32 -15.91 -12.61
N ASP A 116 -2.21 -15.79 -11.27
CA ASP A 116 -1.71 -14.58 -10.62
C ASP A 116 -0.21 -14.39 -10.85
N TYR A 117 0.56 -15.48 -10.98
CA TYR A 117 1.97 -15.43 -11.33
C TYR A 117 2.18 -14.85 -12.73
N GLU A 118 1.44 -15.34 -13.73
CA GLU A 118 1.49 -14.81 -15.10
C GLU A 118 1.02 -13.36 -15.18
N ARG A 119 -0.02 -12.99 -14.39
CA ARG A 119 -0.51 -11.62 -14.27
C ARG A 119 0.55 -10.69 -13.66
N ALA A 120 1.23 -11.10 -12.59
CA ALA A 120 2.31 -10.33 -11.99
C ALA A 120 3.45 -10.09 -12.99
N LEU A 121 3.80 -11.10 -13.79
CA LEU A 121 4.82 -10.97 -14.83
C LEU A 121 4.34 -10.14 -16.05
N THR A 122 3.04 -10.01 -16.24
CA THR A 122 2.46 -9.10 -17.26
C THR A 122 2.54 -7.66 -16.80
N TYR A 123 2.27 -7.38 -15.52
CA TYR A 123 2.45 -6.04 -14.94
C TYR A 123 3.92 -5.64 -14.87
N PHE A 124 4.83 -6.59 -14.66
CA PHE A 124 6.27 -6.36 -14.49
C PHE A 124 7.11 -7.19 -15.47
N PRO A 125 7.11 -6.88 -16.79
CA PRO A 125 7.80 -7.68 -17.81
C PRO A 125 9.31 -7.85 -17.53
N ARG A 126 9.94 -6.84 -16.92
CA ARG A 126 11.36 -6.89 -16.52
C ARG A 126 11.68 -8.05 -15.58
N LEU A 127 10.72 -8.44 -14.71
CA LEU A 127 10.90 -9.58 -13.81
C LEU A 127 10.89 -10.91 -14.56
N ARG A 128 10.11 -11.02 -15.66
CA ARG A 128 10.05 -12.22 -16.49
C ARG A 128 11.41 -12.57 -17.09
N GLU A 129 12.17 -11.55 -17.49
CA GLU A 129 13.50 -11.71 -18.06
C GLU A 129 14.55 -12.19 -17.05
N ARG A 130 14.24 -12.09 -15.74
CA ARG A 130 15.18 -12.24 -14.63
C ARG A 130 14.76 -13.27 -13.59
N LEU A 131 13.87 -14.21 -13.94
CA LEU A 131 13.26 -15.17 -12.98
C LEU A 131 14.29 -15.95 -12.17
N ALA A 132 15.41 -16.36 -12.79
CA ALA A 132 16.49 -17.13 -12.14
C ALA A 132 17.54 -16.23 -11.45
N GLN A 133 17.43 -14.88 -11.60
CA GLN A 133 18.40 -13.96 -11.02
C GLN A 133 18.15 -13.81 -9.51
N SER A 134 19.22 -13.70 -8.71
CA SER A 134 19.14 -13.34 -7.29
C SER A 134 18.53 -11.95 -7.13
N ALA A 135 17.48 -11.83 -6.31
CA ALA A 135 16.73 -10.60 -6.14
C ALA A 135 17.58 -9.44 -5.57
N GLY A 136 18.60 -9.77 -4.80
CA GLY A 136 19.53 -8.76 -4.26
C GLY A 136 20.37 -8.05 -5.32
N THR A 137 20.51 -8.60 -6.53
CA THR A 137 21.27 -8.04 -7.65
C THR A 137 20.44 -7.19 -8.61
N LEU A 138 19.14 -7.10 -8.38
CA LEU A 138 18.24 -6.24 -9.14
C LEU A 138 18.49 -4.76 -8.85
N SER A 139 18.20 -3.90 -9.83
CA SER A 139 18.12 -2.45 -9.59
C SER A 139 17.04 -2.10 -8.57
N GLY A 140 17.13 -0.91 -7.96
CA GLY A 140 16.16 -0.48 -6.97
C GLY A 140 14.70 -0.46 -7.49
N GLY A 141 14.50 -0.09 -8.75
CA GLY A 141 13.17 -0.13 -9.37
C GLY A 141 12.66 -1.54 -9.59
N GLU A 142 13.51 -2.46 -10.07
CA GLU A 142 13.14 -3.87 -10.24
C GLU A 142 12.85 -4.55 -8.89
N GLN A 143 13.58 -4.20 -7.84
CA GLN A 143 13.28 -4.66 -6.47
C GLN A 143 11.91 -4.17 -5.98
N GLN A 144 11.54 -2.93 -6.30
CA GLN A 144 10.23 -2.39 -5.97
C GLN A 144 9.11 -3.11 -6.75
N MET A 145 9.33 -3.34 -8.05
CA MET A 145 8.41 -4.13 -8.88
C MET A 145 8.24 -5.55 -8.33
N LEU A 146 9.33 -6.18 -7.87
CA LEU A 146 9.31 -7.49 -7.25
C LEU A 146 8.52 -7.50 -5.93
N ALA A 147 8.69 -6.47 -5.09
CA ALA A 147 7.95 -6.35 -3.83
C ALA A 147 6.43 -6.22 -4.06
N ILE A 148 6.02 -5.40 -5.05
CA ILE A 148 4.61 -5.26 -5.43
C ILE A 148 4.11 -6.56 -6.06
N GLY A 149 4.85 -7.15 -7.01
CA GLY A 149 4.51 -8.42 -7.66
C GLY A 149 4.29 -9.54 -6.65
N ARG A 150 5.20 -9.69 -5.67
CA ARG A 150 5.05 -10.64 -4.57
C ARG A 150 3.78 -10.40 -3.75
N SER A 151 3.42 -9.13 -3.51
CA SER A 151 2.20 -8.79 -2.78
C SER A 151 0.95 -9.17 -3.57
N LEU A 152 0.97 -9.08 -4.89
CA LEU A 152 -0.13 -9.51 -5.78
C LEU A 152 -0.36 -11.01 -5.76
N MET A 153 0.70 -11.82 -5.54
CA MET A 153 0.58 -13.28 -5.44
C MET A 153 -0.32 -13.74 -4.29
N SER A 154 -0.52 -12.90 -3.27
CA SER A 154 -1.49 -13.16 -2.19
C SER A 154 -2.95 -12.94 -2.61
N ARG A 155 -3.23 -12.50 -3.83
CA ARG A 155 -4.56 -12.13 -4.36
C ARG A 155 -5.30 -11.14 -3.46
N PRO A 156 -4.76 -9.91 -3.30
CA PRO A 156 -5.30 -8.91 -2.37
C PRO A 156 -6.72 -8.47 -2.76
N LYS A 157 -7.59 -8.32 -1.76
CA LYS A 157 -8.83 -7.53 -1.84
C LYS A 157 -8.57 -6.07 -1.52
N LEU A 158 -7.58 -5.82 -0.66
CA LEU A 158 -7.00 -4.51 -0.38
C LEU A 158 -5.48 -4.62 -0.37
N LEU A 159 -4.83 -3.82 -1.20
CA LEU A 159 -3.37 -3.68 -1.26
C LEU A 159 -2.97 -2.34 -0.61
N MET A 160 -2.20 -2.40 0.46
CA MET A 160 -1.63 -1.23 1.12
C MET A 160 -0.18 -1.06 0.66
N LEU A 161 0.16 0.09 0.09
CA LEU A 161 1.48 0.43 -0.43
C LEU A 161 2.10 1.56 0.38
N ASP A 162 3.26 1.30 0.98
CA ASP A 162 3.99 2.24 1.82
C ASP A 162 5.15 2.87 1.03
N GLU A 163 4.97 4.09 0.57
CA GLU A 163 5.92 4.90 -0.21
C GLU A 163 6.56 4.14 -1.40
N PRO A 164 5.74 3.57 -2.32
CA PRO A 164 6.25 2.74 -3.41
C PRO A 164 7.15 3.48 -4.39
N SER A 165 7.13 4.81 -4.42
CA SER A 165 7.95 5.64 -5.31
C SER A 165 9.29 6.07 -4.71
N LEU A 166 9.52 5.79 -3.41
CA LEU A 166 10.68 6.31 -2.69
C LEU A 166 12.02 5.84 -3.29
N GLY A 167 12.89 6.81 -3.61
CA GLY A 167 14.24 6.54 -4.11
C GLY A 167 14.27 5.96 -5.53
N LEU A 168 13.21 6.15 -6.32
CA LEU A 168 13.15 5.74 -7.72
C LEU A 168 13.40 6.92 -8.67
N ALA A 169 13.93 6.62 -9.84
CA ALA A 169 14.04 7.60 -10.93
C ALA A 169 12.63 8.01 -11.42
N PRO A 170 12.44 9.27 -11.90
CA PRO A 170 11.12 9.79 -12.27
C PRO A 170 10.33 8.91 -13.25
N ILE A 171 11.02 8.30 -14.22
CA ILE A 171 10.37 7.41 -15.20
C ILE A 171 9.80 6.14 -14.55
N LEU A 172 10.50 5.58 -13.54
CA LEU A 172 10.04 4.41 -12.80
C LEU A 172 8.90 4.75 -11.85
N VAL A 173 8.90 5.96 -11.29
CA VAL A 173 7.77 6.48 -10.50
C VAL A 173 6.51 6.48 -11.34
N GLN A 174 6.54 7.08 -12.53
CA GLN A 174 5.40 7.10 -13.46
C GLN A 174 4.94 5.68 -13.82
N GLU A 175 5.86 4.77 -14.07
CA GLU A 175 5.55 3.37 -14.39
C GLU A 175 4.84 2.67 -13.22
N ILE A 176 5.34 2.81 -11.98
CA ILE A 176 4.72 2.22 -10.78
C ILE A 176 3.30 2.76 -10.58
N PHE A 177 3.09 4.08 -10.69
CA PHE A 177 1.75 4.66 -10.53
C PHE A 177 0.78 4.20 -11.63
N ARG A 178 1.24 4.09 -12.89
CA ARG A 178 0.45 3.52 -13.97
C ARG A 178 0.05 2.08 -13.66
N ILE A 179 0.97 1.25 -13.18
CA ILE A 179 0.70 -0.14 -12.80
C ILE A 179 -0.30 -0.21 -11.64
N ILE A 180 -0.19 0.65 -10.63
CA ILE A 180 -1.16 0.74 -9.52
C ILE A 180 -2.59 0.97 -10.05
N VAL A 181 -2.76 1.92 -10.97
CA VAL A 181 -4.06 2.18 -11.61
C VAL A 181 -4.54 0.97 -12.42
N THR A 182 -3.64 0.33 -13.17
CA THR A 182 -3.98 -0.87 -13.96
C THR A 182 -4.43 -2.03 -13.06
N ILE A 183 -3.71 -2.29 -11.97
CA ILE A 183 -4.10 -3.32 -10.98
C ILE A 183 -5.51 -3.05 -10.44
N ASN A 184 -5.80 -1.82 -10.03
CA ASN A 184 -7.12 -1.46 -9.53
C ASN A 184 -8.20 -1.66 -10.59
N ALA A 185 -7.99 -1.17 -11.80
CA ALA A 185 -8.97 -1.22 -12.89
C ALA A 185 -9.28 -2.65 -13.37
N GLU A 186 -8.25 -3.52 -13.47
CA GLU A 186 -8.40 -4.87 -14.03
C GLU A 186 -8.87 -5.90 -12.98
N SER A 187 -8.40 -5.78 -11.73
CA SER A 187 -8.71 -6.77 -10.68
C SER A 187 -9.77 -6.31 -9.70
N GLY A 188 -10.17 -5.02 -9.71
CA GLY A 188 -11.05 -4.45 -8.70
C GLY A 188 -10.41 -4.37 -7.31
N THR A 189 -9.11 -4.59 -7.18
CA THR A 189 -8.38 -4.52 -5.90
C THR A 189 -8.46 -3.11 -5.35
N SER A 190 -8.95 -2.96 -4.12
CA SER A 190 -8.91 -1.68 -3.40
C SER A 190 -7.47 -1.33 -3.05
N ILE A 191 -7.11 -0.05 -3.06
CA ILE A 191 -5.73 0.36 -2.79
C ILE A 191 -5.71 1.47 -1.74
N LEU A 192 -4.90 1.30 -0.71
CA LEU A 192 -4.51 2.37 0.21
C LEU A 192 -3.04 2.70 -0.04
N LEU A 193 -2.81 3.84 -0.65
CA LEU A 193 -1.50 4.33 -1.05
C LEU A 193 -1.01 5.37 -0.04
N VAL A 194 0.11 5.11 0.58
CA VAL A 194 0.80 6.10 1.43
C VAL A 194 1.98 6.65 0.64
N GLU A 195 2.05 7.98 0.52
CA GLU A 195 3.08 8.65 -0.28
C GLU A 195 3.50 10.00 0.30
N GLN A 196 4.76 10.34 0.05
CA GLN A 196 5.27 11.69 0.23
C GLN A 196 5.10 12.52 -1.06
N ASN A 197 5.17 11.88 -2.23
CA ASN A 197 4.94 12.52 -3.52
C ASN A 197 3.44 12.78 -3.74
N ALA A 198 2.94 13.83 -3.10
CA ALA A 198 1.51 14.17 -3.10
C ALA A 198 0.96 14.39 -4.52
N ASN A 199 1.75 14.99 -5.43
CA ASN A 199 1.29 15.28 -6.79
C ASN A 199 0.95 14.00 -7.57
N GLN A 200 1.83 13.00 -7.51
CA GLN A 200 1.60 11.71 -8.16
C GLN A 200 0.45 10.95 -7.47
N ALA A 201 0.45 10.90 -6.14
CA ALA A 201 -0.55 10.19 -5.37
C ALA A 201 -1.97 10.74 -5.60
N LEU A 202 -2.14 12.06 -5.52
CA LEU A 202 -3.42 12.73 -5.81
C LEU A 202 -3.85 12.59 -7.28
N GLY A 203 -2.89 12.41 -8.19
CA GLY A 203 -3.17 12.20 -9.62
C GLY A 203 -3.82 10.88 -9.95
N VAL A 204 -3.70 9.87 -9.09
CA VAL A 204 -4.23 8.51 -9.34
C VAL A 204 -5.34 8.10 -8.36
N ALA A 205 -5.48 8.80 -7.23
CA ALA A 205 -6.45 8.46 -6.21
C ALA A 205 -7.86 9.02 -6.51
N ASN A 206 -8.88 8.31 -6.02
CA ASN A 206 -10.27 8.79 -6.00
C ASN A 206 -10.49 9.76 -4.83
N ARG A 207 -9.98 9.38 -3.64
CA ARG A 207 -10.06 10.18 -2.41
C ARG A 207 -8.71 10.24 -1.73
N ALA A 208 -8.53 11.27 -0.91
CA ALA A 208 -7.30 11.44 -0.16
C ALA A 208 -7.55 11.92 1.27
N TYR A 209 -6.58 11.62 2.12
CA TYR A 209 -6.46 12.11 3.48
C TYR A 209 -5.11 12.81 3.64
N VAL A 210 -5.10 13.91 4.37
CA VAL A 210 -3.86 14.61 4.78
C VAL A 210 -3.61 14.30 6.25
N LEU A 211 -2.46 13.69 6.54
CA LEU A 211 -2.03 13.34 7.89
C LEU A 211 -0.96 14.32 8.36
N GLU A 212 -1.22 15.00 9.48
CA GLU A 212 -0.29 15.91 10.12
C GLU A 212 -0.19 15.61 11.61
N THR A 213 1.00 15.43 12.10
CA THR A 213 1.29 15.21 13.53
C THR A 213 0.39 14.14 14.17
N GLY A 214 0.11 13.07 13.41
CA GLY A 214 -0.69 11.93 13.85
C GLY A 214 -2.21 12.10 13.80
N THR A 215 -2.73 13.18 13.18
CA THR A 215 -4.16 13.44 13.00
C THR A 215 -4.51 13.69 11.54
N ILE A 216 -5.73 13.35 11.11
CA ILE A 216 -6.24 13.74 9.80
C ILE A 216 -6.70 15.19 9.86
N THR A 217 -6.08 16.06 9.05
CA THR A 217 -6.42 17.49 8.99
C THR A 217 -7.35 17.83 7.84
N LEU A 218 -7.23 17.12 6.72
CA LEU A 218 -8.09 17.27 5.54
C LEU A 218 -8.44 15.90 4.96
N SER A 219 -9.63 15.79 4.40
CA SER A 219 -10.04 14.60 3.64
C SER A 219 -11.08 14.97 2.59
N GLY A 220 -11.12 14.24 1.48
CA GLY A 220 -12.10 14.50 0.43
C GLY A 220 -11.70 13.88 -0.91
N ASN A 221 -12.34 14.36 -1.97
CA ASN A 221 -12.02 14.00 -3.34
C ASN A 221 -10.57 14.41 -3.67
N ALA A 222 -9.81 13.51 -4.29
CA ALA A 222 -8.39 13.74 -4.55
C ALA A 222 -8.15 14.91 -5.52
N ALA A 223 -9.02 15.10 -6.52
CA ALA A 223 -8.91 16.22 -7.46
C ALA A 223 -9.20 17.58 -6.78
N GLU A 224 -10.16 17.61 -5.84
CA GLU A 224 -10.46 18.81 -5.04
C GLU A 224 -9.28 19.14 -4.12
N LEU A 225 -8.74 18.14 -3.42
CA LEU A 225 -7.57 18.34 -2.55
C LEU A 225 -6.32 18.77 -3.33
N LYS A 226 -6.14 18.27 -4.56
CA LYS A 226 -5.06 18.71 -5.45
C LYS A 226 -5.15 20.19 -5.81
N SER A 227 -6.36 20.74 -5.85
CA SER A 227 -6.63 22.16 -6.13
C SER A 227 -6.67 23.03 -4.87
N ASN A 228 -6.63 22.43 -3.68
CA ASN A 228 -6.71 23.14 -2.41
C ASN A 228 -5.41 23.95 -2.17
N PRO A 229 -5.49 25.28 -1.91
CA PRO A 229 -4.32 26.13 -1.73
C PRO A 229 -3.38 25.69 -0.60
N ASP A 230 -3.93 25.19 0.52
CA ASP A 230 -3.12 24.74 1.65
C ASP A 230 -2.34 23.47 1.30
N VAL A 231 -2.97 22.53 0.59
CA VAL A 231 -2.33 21.31 0.09
C VAL A 231 -1.26 21.66 -0.95
N GLN A 232 -1.55 22.59 -1.86
CA GLN A 232 -0.59 23.07 -2.85
C GLN A 232 0.64 23.67 -2.19
N LYS A 233 0.45 24.56 -1.23
CA LYS A 233 1.53 25.25 -0.52
C LYS A 233 2.37 24.26 0.31
N ALA A 234 1.75 23.30 1.00
CA ALA A 234 2.43 22.39 1.92
C ALA A 234 3.11 21.21 1.23
N TYR A 235 2.51 20.66 0.14
CA TYR A 235 2.88 19.34 -0.39
C TYR A 235 3.17 19.31 -1.89
N LEU A 236 2.71 20.29 -2.70
CA LEU A 236 2.89 20.23 -4.16
C LEU A 236 4.04 21.11 -4.68
N GLY A 237 4.60 21.95 -3.83
CA GLY A 237 5.60 22.95 -4.25
C GLY A 237 4.95 24.05 -5.12
N HIS A 238 5.54 25.25 -5.13
CA HIS A 238 5.16 26.23 -6.12
C HIS A 238 5.78 25.78 -7.46
N GLY A 239 4.90 25.44 -8.45
CA GLY A 239 5.31 25.29 -9.82
C GLY A 239 5.83 26.62 -10.40
#